data_d430b4ece377bbce8c75d7fb280fe439
#
_entry.id   d430b4ece377bbce8c75d7fb280fe439
#
_cell.length_a   1.000
_cell.length_b   1.000
_cell.length_c   1.000
_cell.angle_alpha   90.00
_cell.angle_beta   90.00
_cell.angle_gamma   90.00
#
_symmetry.space_group_name_H-M   'P 1'
#
loop_
_entity.id
_entity.type
_entity.pdbx_description
1 polymer ?
#
loop_
_entity_poly.entity_id
_entity_poly.type
_entity_poly.pdbx_seq_one_letter_code
_entity_poly.pdbx_strand_id
1 'polypeptide(L)'
;MAPPVNGTTVLPNATTTTATTAPPTRPPWPKPNCGNPALNNGMRKVFLDMHNEFRGRVARGQTETSAGWGIAPPAALMYRMKYDCNAEAYAQQSVANCRRTELPAYATGGHKQNLFVFNQAQANPKAVIHYALSQWWSQLARFGMRSNMMFYQSEYNRGARNVLKWAKMAWWSNKRVGCSIKHCGSFYLVSCMYSPGGLNVNQYVYRVAAVCSDCPRGQCDGQALCRW
;
A
#
# COMPACT_ATOMS: atom_id res chain seq x y z
N MET A 1 -6.10 -24.59 -87.19
CA MET A 1 -6.60 -25.14 -85.93
C MET A 1 -5.78 -24.50 -84.79
N ALA A 2 -6.32 -23.53 -84.09
CA ALA A 2 -5.68 -22.90 -82.96
C ALA A 2 -6.40 -23.38 -81.66
N PRO A 3 -5.68 -23.67 -80.57
CA PRO A 3 -6.30 -24.12 -79.33
C PRO A 3 -6.79 -22.90 -78.51
N PRO A 4 -7.76 -23.11 -77.59
CA PRO A 4 -8.38 -22.02 -76.82
C PRO A 4 -7.51 -21.57 -75.67
N VAL A 5 -7.53 -20.26 -75.40
CA VAL A 5 -6.85 -19.60 -74.29
C VAL A 5 -7.72 -19.71 -73.03
N ASN A 6 -7.22 -20.43 -72.04
CA ASN A 6 -7.86 -20.44 -70.70
C ASN A 6 -7.59 -19.14 -69.92
N GLY A 7 -8.59 -18.33 -69.77
CA GLY A 7 -8.54 -17.14 -68.87
C GLY A 7 -8.73 -17.56 -67.39
N THR A 8 -7.71 -17.43 -66.59
CA THR A 8 -7.79 -17.61 -65.13
C THR A 8 -8.25 -16.31 -64.48
N THR A 9 -9.46 -16.31 -63.99
CA THR A 9 -10.01 -15.17 -63.22
C THR A 9 -9.46 -15.25 -61.82
N VAL A 10 -8.62 -14.26 -61.45
CA VAL A 10 -8.11 -14.10 -60.09
C VAL A 10 -9.14 -13.31 -59.30
N LEU A 11 -9.75 -13.92 -58.28
CA LEU A 11 -10.61 -13.24 -57.31
C LEU A 11 -9.76 -12.36 -56.38
N PRO A 12 -10.18 -11.13 -56.04
CA PRO A 12 -9.47 -10.30 -55.08
C PRO A 12 -9.60 -10.84 -53.66
N ASN A 13 -8.45 -11.06 -53.01
CA ASN A 13 -8.37 -11.40 -51.60
C ASN A 13 -9.03 -10.31 -50.74
N ALA A 14 -10.11 -10.64 -50.08
CA ALA A 14 -10.72 -9.81 -49.06
C ALA A 14 -9.78 -9.78 -47.81
N THR A 15 -9.09 -8.67 -47.60
CA THR A 15 -8.32 -8.42 -46.41
C THR A 15 -9.27 -8.19 -45.25
N THR A 16 -9.48 -9.19 -44.41
CA THR A 16 -10.26 -9.05 -43.17
C THR A 16 -9.43 -8.28 -42.18
N THR A 17 -9.71 -6.98 -42.07
CA THR A 17 -9.13 -6.14 -41.02
C THR A 17 -9.78 -6.51 -39.67
N THR A 18 -9.10 -7.34 -38.88
CA THR A 18 -9.51 -7.62 -37.51
C THR A 18 -9.32 -6.33 -36.70
N ALA A 19 -10.40 -5.66 -36.37
CA ALA A 19 -10.36 -4.54 -35.45
C ALA A 19 -9.91 -5.03 -34.06
N THR A 20 -8.66 -4.74 -33.70
CA THR A 20 -8.14 -5.01 -32.35
C THR A 20 -8.82 -4.02 -31.41
N THR A 21 -9.88 -4.44 -30.75
CA THR A 21 -10.50 -3.67 -29.66
C THR A 21 -9.47 -3.55 -28.53
N ALA A 22 -9.05 -2.32 -28.23
CA ALA A 22 -8.19 -2.04 -27.10
C ALA A 22 -8.84 -2.62 -25.81
N PRO A 23 -8.06 -3.28 -24.94
CA PRO A 23 -8.60 -3.84 -23.72
C PRO A 23 -9.29 -2.75 -22.89
N PRO A 24 -10.44 -3.05 -22.25
CA PRO A 24 -11.17 -2.07 -21.47
C PRO A 24 -10.28 -1.45 -20.41
N THR A 25 -10.10 -0.14 -20.49
CA THR A 25 -9.29 0.62 -19.51
C THR A 25 -9.98 0.55 -18.14
N ARG A 26 -9.24 0.07 -17.13
CA ARG A 26 -9.76 0.08 -15.75
C ARG A 26 -10.04 1.50 -15.29
N PRO A 27 -11.15 1.73 -14.56
CA PRO A 27 -11.38 3.04 -13.96
C PRO A 27 -10.22 3.43 -13.03
N PRO A 28 -9.85 4.72 -12.98
CA PRO A 28 -8.79 5.20 -12.12
C PRO A 28 -9.09 4.89 -10.64
N TRP A 29 -8.02 4.67 -9.85
CA TRP A 29 -8.18 4.48 -8.41
C TRP A 29 -8.63 5.79 -7.76
N PRO A 30 -9.56 5.76 -6.78
CA PRO A 30 -10.11 6.97 -6.19
C PRO A 30 -9.02 7.89 -5.62
N LYS A 31 -9.05 9.17 -5.99
CA LYS A 31 -8.17 10.19 -5.43
C LYS A 31 -8.67 10.58 -4.03
N PRO A 32 -7.74 10.82 -3.07
CA PRO A 32 -8.13 11.33 -1.76
C PRO A 32 -8.83 12.68 -1.87
N ASN A 33 -10.01 12.78 -1.26
CA ASN A 33 -10.74 14.04 -1.13
C ASN A 33 -11.56 14.03 0.16
N CYS A 34 -11.02 14.67 1.20
CA CYS A 34 -11.71 14.87 2.47
C CYS A 34 -11.90 16.38 2.66
N GLY A 35 -13.08 16.80 3.07
CA GLY A 35 -13.41 18.22 3.25
C GLY A 35 -12.65 18.95 4.36
N ASN A 36 -11.79 18.26 5.10
CA ASN A 36 -11.03 18.83 6.21
C ASN A 36 -9.82 19.65 5.70
N PRO A 37 -9.74 20.95 6.01
CA PRO A 37 -8.67 21.84 5.56
C PRO A 37 -7.33 21.62 6.29
N ALA A 38 -7.30 20.89 7.42
CA ALA A 38 -6.08 20.64 8.18
C ALA A 38 -5.03 19.84 7.37
N LEU A 39 -5.44 19.12 6.35
CA LEU A 39 -4.57 18.43 5.43
C LEU A 39 -5.05 18.66 3.98
N ASN A 40 -4.16 19.10 3.09
CA ASN A 40 -4.52 19.27 1.68
C ASN A 40 -4.49 17.94 0.91
N ASN A 41 -5.23 17.89 -0.21
CA ASN A 41 -5.34 16.67 -1.03
C ASN A 41 -4.00 16.21 -1.64
N GLY A 42 -3.05 17.13 -1.85
CA GLY A 42 -1.70 16.78 -2.29
C GLY A 42 -0.95 15.96 -1.25
N MET A 43 -1.03 16.31 0.04
CA MET A 43 -0.44 15.53 1.12
C MET A 43 -1.17 14.19 1.33
N ARG A 44 -2.52 14.17 1.24
CA ARG A 44 -3.30 12.92 1.27
C ARG A 44 -2.85 11.95 0.18
N LYS A 45 -2.61 12.50 -1.02
CA LYS A 45 -2.10 11.71 -2.15
C LYS A 45 -0.72 11.13 -1.87
N VAL A 46 0.20 11.90 -1.27
CA VAL A 46 1.53 11.40 -0.87
C VAL A 46 1.39 10.23 0.10
N PHE A 47 0.58 10.37 1.14
CA PHE A 47 0.33 9.28 2.08
C PHE A 47 -0.18 8.02 1.38
N LEU A 48 -1.23 8.15 0.55
CA LEU A 48 -1.83 7.00 -0.12
C LEU A 48 -0.87 6.34 -1.12
N ASP A 49 -0.22 7.14 -1.95
CA ASP A 49 0.67 6.63 -3.01
C ASP A 49 1.86 5.89 -2.41
N MET A 50 2.51 6.44 -1.38
CA MET A 50 3.63 5.78 -0.72
C MET A 50 3.23 4.45 -0.07
N HIS A 51 2.07 4.38 0.59
CA HIS A 51 1.57 3.11 1.13
C HIS A 51 1.39 2.07 0.04
N ASN A 52 0.73 2.43 -1.06
CA ASN A 52 0.48 1.50 -2.16
C ASN A 52 1.77 1.13 -2.91
N GLU A 53 2.70 2.06 -3.07
CA GLU A 53 4.02 1.77 -3.65
C GLU A 53 4.78 0.74 -2.80
N PHE A 54 4.91 0.98 -1.50
CA PHE A 54 5.59 0.07 -0.57
C PHE A 54 4.94 -1.32 -0.56
N ARG A 55 3.61 -1.38 -0.48
CA ARG A 55 2.86 -2.63 -0.52
C ARG A 55 3.07 -3.39 -1.83
N GLY A 56 3.04 -2.68 -2.97
CA GLY A 56 3.31 -3.28 -4.27
C GLY A 56 4.73 -3.82 -4.39
N ARG A 57 5.74 -3.11 -3.85
CA ARG A 57 7.12 -3.59 -3.85
C ARG A 57 7.28 -4.89 -3.08
N VAL A 58 6.75 -4.98 -1.84
CA VAL A 58 6.85 -6.22 -1.07
C VAL A 58 5.99 -7.34 -1.69
N ALA A 59 4.82 -7.02 -2.24
CA ALA A 59 3.95 -8.01 -2.86
C ALA A 59 4.58 -8.71 -4.07
N ARG A 60 5.48 -8.04 -4.79
CA ARG A 60 6.24 -8.66 -5.91
C ARG A 60 7.27 -9.68 -5.44
N GLY A 61 7.77 -9.59 -4.21
CA GLY A 61 8.77 -10.51 -3.68
C GLY A 61 10.14 -10.44 -4.36
N GLN A 62 10.57 -9.27 -4.83
CA GLN A 62 11.78 -9.11 -5.65
C GLN A 62 12.85 -8.22 -5.01
N THR A 63 12.48 -7.19 -4.25
CA THR A 63 13.40 -6.12 -3.86
C THR A 63 13.44 -5.81 -2.36
N GLU A 64 12.39 -6.12 -1.61
CA GLU A 64 12.33 -5.77 -0.20
C GLU A 64 13.12 -6.78 0.64
N THR A 65 14.18 -6.31 1.28
CA THR A 65 15.02 -7.14 2.16
C THR A 65 14.39 -7.30 3.53
N SER A 66 14.36 -8.54 4.04
CA SER A 66 14.02 -8.88 5.41
C SER A 66 15.29 -9.31 6.15
N ALA A 67 15.73 -8.53 7.13
CA ALA A 67 17.01 -8.78 7.81
C ALA A 67 17.08 -10.19 8.40
N GLY A 68 18.13 -10.92 8.06
CA GLY A 68 18.32 -12.31 8.48
C GLY A 68 17.53 -13.35 7.69
N TRP A 69 16.66 -12.95 6.74
CA TRP A 69 15.79 -13.86 5.99
C TRP A 69 15.89 -13.71 4.46
N GLY A 70 16.73 -12.78 3.97
CA GLY A 70 16.87 -12.51 2.55
C GLY A 70 15.76 -11.62 1.99
N ILE A 71 15.39 -11.84 0.73
CA ILE A 71 14.30 -11.08 0.09
C ILE A 71 12.95 -11.55 0.63
N ALA A 72 12.11 -10.60 1.00
CA ALA A 72 10.74 -10.88 1.42
C ALA A 72 9.97 -11.57 0.28
N PRO A 73 9.30 -12.70 0.53
CA PRO A 73 8.64 -13.47 -0.50
C PRO A 73 7.39 -12.77 -1.06
N PRO A 74 6.90 -13.19 -2.25
CA PRO A 74 5.73 -12.57 -2.87
C PRO A 74 4.43 -12.85 -2.11
N ALA A 75 3.47 -11.94 -2.25
CA ALA A 75 2.16 -12.01 -1.63
C ALA A 75 1.10 -12.57 -2.58
N ALA A 76 0.37 -13.59 -2.13
CA ALA A 76 -0.78 -14.15 -2.84
C ALA A 76 -1.93 -13.13 -2.97
N LEU A 77 -2.11 -12.31 -1.94
CA LEU A 77 -3.15 -11.27 -1.84
C LEU A 77 -2.61 -10.08 -1.05
N MET A 78 -2.63 -8.92 -1.65
CA MET A 78 -2.32 -7.65 -1.01
C MET A 78 -3.30 -6.61 -1.53
N TYR A 79 -4.24 -6.16 -0.71
CA TYR A 79 -5.21 -5.16 -1.16
C TYR A 79 -4.56 -3.80 -1.40
N ARG A 80 -4.96 -3.14 -2.49
CA ARG A 80 -4.67 -1.74 -2.73
C ARG A 80 -5.48 -0.89 -1.75
N MET A 81 -4.81 0.01 -1.03
CA MET A 81 -5.49 0.88 -0.07
C MET A 81 -6.24 2.02 -0.77
N LYS A 82 -7.41 2.37 -0.24
CA LYS A 82 -8.10 3.65 -0.47
C LYS A 82 -7.84 4.58 0.69
N TYR A 83 -7.82 5.88 0.40
CA TYR A 83 -7.78 6.89 1.46
C TYR A 83 -9.14 6.97 2.14
N ASP A 84 -9.13 7.09 3.47
CA ASP A 84 -10.33 7.06 4.29
C ASP A 84 -10.40 8.31 5.19
N CYS A 85 -11.45 9.12 5.00
CA CYS A 85 -11.60 10.37 5.74
C CYS A 85 -11.97 10.15 7.21
N ASN A 86 -12.62 9.03 7.55
CA ASN A 86 -12.89 8.69 8.94
C ASN A 86 -11.59 8.30 9.67
N ALA A 87 -10.75 7.49 9.03
CA ALA A 87 -9.42 7.17 9.57
C ALA A 87 -8.55 8.45 9.71
N GLU A 88 -8.64 9.39 8.75
CA GLU A 88 -7.96 10.70 8.86
C GLU A 88 -8.43 11.48 10.08
N ALA A 89 -9.72 11.50 10.39
CA ALA A 89 -10.26 12.20 11.56
C ALA A 89 -9.63 11.68 12.88
N TYR A 90 -9.50 10.36 13.03
CA TYR A 90 -8.80 9.77 14.17
C TYR A 90 -7.29 10.10 14.17
N ALA A 91 -6.66 10.09 13.00
CA ALA A 91 -5.26 10.50 12.89
C ALA A 91 -5.06 11.97 13.31
N GLN A 92 -5.96 12.87 12.93
CA GLN A 92 -5.95 14.28 13.35
C GLN A 92 -6.16 14.43 14.86
N GLN A 93 -7.09 13.67 15.42
CA GLN A 93 -7.31 13.65 16.87
C GLN A 93 -6.04 13.21 17.61
N SER A 94 -5.31 12.24 17.08
CA SER A 94 -4.08 11.73 17.72
C SER A 94 -2.96 12.77 17.77
N VAL A 95 -2.88 13.68 16.81
CA VAL A 95 -1.85 14.73 16.77
C VAL A 95 -2.30 16.06 17.38
N ALA A 96 -3.59 16.20 17.67
CA ALA A 96 -4.21 17.46 18.06
C ALA A 96 -3.54 18.13 19.28
N ASN A 97 -3.17 17.35 20.28
CA ASN A 97 -2.59 17.82 21.54
C ASN A 97 -1.07 17.68 21.59
N CYS A 98 -0.41 17.42 20.46
CA CYS A 98 1.05 17.26 20.36
C CYS A 98 1.65 16.23 21.32
N ARG A 99 0.88 15.19 21.69
CA ARG A 99 1.35 14.09 22.53
C ARG A 99 2.21 13.14 21.70
N ARG A 100 3.38 12.78 22.24
CA ARG A 100 4.37 11.92 21.54
C ARG A 100 4.07 10.42 21.66
N THR A 101 2.87 10.05 22.08
CA THR A 101 2.43 8.66 22.29
C THR A 101 1.20 8.36 21.47
N GLU A 102 1.08 7.10 21.03
CA GLU A 102 -0.12 6.62 20.32
C GLU A 102 -1.36 6.76 21.21
N LEU A 103 -2.52 6.91 20.58
CA LEU A 103 -3.81 6.88 21.29
C LEU A 103 -4.04 5.49 21.91
N PRO A 104 -4.73 5.42 23.05
CA PRO A 104 -5.18 4.14 23.55
C PRO A 104 -6.18 3.49 22.59
N ALA A 105 -6.23 2.17 22.58
CA ALA A 105 -7.01 1.41 21.60
C ALA A 105 -8.50 1.80 21.52
N TYR A 106 -9.10 2.16 22.68
CA TYR A 106 -10.50 2.60 22.73
C TYR A 106 -10.75 3.95 22.04
N ALA A 107 -9.71 4.76 21.83
CA ALA A 107 -9.82 6.10 21.24
C ALA A 107 -9.47 6.12 19.73
N THR A 108 -9.18 4.97 19.14
CA THR A 108 -8.78 4.88 17.71
C THR A 108 -9.94 4.51 16.78
N GLY A 109 -11.17 4.38 17.30
CA GLY A 109 -12.32 3.97 16.49
C GLY A 109 -12.17 2.62 15.81
N GLY A 110 -11.43 1.69 16.42
CA GLY A 110 -11.14 0.37 15.88
C GLY A 110 -9.99 0.30 14.88
N HIS A 111 -9.36 1.45 14.57
CA HIS A 111 -8.17 1.49 13.73
C HIS A 111 -6.90 1.07 14.51
N LYS A 112 -5.89 0.65 13.78
CA LYS A 112 -4.52 0.52 14.31
C LYS A 112 -3.68 1.73 13.89
N GLN A 113 -2.95 2.29 14.83
CA GLN A 113 -2.18 3.53 14.65
C GLN A 113 -0.69 3.25 14.41
N ASN A 114 -0.09 4.03 13.51
CA ASN A 114 1.35 4.33 13.50
C ASN A 114 1.53 5.81 13.86
N LEU A 115 2.47 6.10 14.76
CA LEU A 115 2.87 7.46 15.12
C LEU A 115 4.37 7.64 14.92
N PHE A 116 4.76 8.78 14.36
CA PHE A 116 6.15 9.20 14.21
C PHE A 116 6.36 10.58 14.82
N VAL A 117 7.46 10.76 15.56
CA VAL A 117 7.91 12.03 16.09
C VAL A 117 9.15 12.48 15.34
N PHE A 118 9.07 13.56 14.60
CA PHE A 118 10.18 14.13 13.86
C PHE A 118 10.74 15.34 14.63
N ASN A 119 11.90 15.17 15.26
CA ASN A 119 12.48 16.11 16.21
C ASN A 119 13.24 17.30 15.56
N GLN A 120 12.63 17.94 14.56
CA GLN A 120 13.14 19.17 13.94
C GLN A 120 11.97 20.12 13.72
N ALA A 121 12.16 21.40 14.07
CA ALA A 121 11.13 22.43 13.92
C ALA A 121 11.01 22.93 12.48
N GLN A 122 12.15 23.01 11.76
CA GLN A 122 12.28 23.58 10.44
C GLN A 122 12.36 22.45 9.40
N ALA A 123 11.23 22.07 8.81
CA ALA A 123 11.20 21.06 7.77
C ALA A 123 10.01 21.26 6.82
N ASN A 124 10.15 20.82 5.58
CA ASN A 124 9.03 20.75 4.66
C ASN A 124 8.09 19.61 5.08
N PRO A 125 6.79 19.88 5.31
CA PRO A 125 5.85 18.85 5.76
C PRO A 125 5.79 17.60 4.86
N LYS A 126 5.89 17.75 3.52
CA LYS A 126 5.95 16.58 2.62
C LYS A 126 7.21 15.75 2.84
N ALA A 127 8.36 16.38 3.06
CA ALA A 127 9.60 15.68 3.38
C ALA A 127 9.49 14.91 4.70
N VAL A 128 8.82 15.49 5.71
CA VAL A 128 8.55 14.82 7.00
C VAL A 128 7.65 13.59 6.79
N ILE A 129 6.62 13.68 5.94
CA ILE A 129 5.76 12.55 5.60
C ILE A 129 6.58 11.43 4.96
N HIS A 130 7.37 11.75 3.93
CA HIS A 130 8.24 10.78 3.25
C HIS A 130 9.19 10.09 4.24
N TYR A 131 9.81 10.86 5.11
CA TYR A 131 10.73 10.35 6.12
C TYR A 131 10.03 9.41 7.10
N ALA A 132 8.89 9.81 7.67
CA ALA A 132 8.13 9.01 8.63
C ALA A 132 7.71 7.66 8.05
N LEU A 133 7.12 7.64 6.85
CA LEU A 133 6.68 6.42 6.20
C LEU A 133 7.87 5.51 5.86
N SER A 134 8.97 6.09 5.38
CA SER A 134 10.20 5.34 5.10
C SER A 134 10.81 4.73 6.36
N GLN A 135 10.77 5.44 7.51
CA GLN A 135 11.24 4.91 8.79
C GLN A 135 10.38 3.74 9.27
N TRP A 136 9.06 3.83 9.15
CA TRP A 136 8.19 2.71 9.48
C TRP A 136 8.41 1.51 8.56
N TRP A 137 8.56 1.77 7.25
CA TRP A 137 8.78 0.72 6.27
C TRP A 137 10.14 0.03 6.45
N SER A 138 11.18 0.77 6.80
CA SER A 138 12.54 0.26 6.99
C SER A 138 12.69 -0.76 8.13
N GLN A 139 11.68 -0.93 8.99
CA GLN A 139 11.75 -1.92 10.07
C GLN A 139 11.98 -3.34 9.54
N LEU A 140 11.44 -3.70 8.36
CA LEU A 140 11.69 -5.00 7.75
C LEU A 140 13.18 -5.20 7.43
N ALA A 141 13.79 -4.23 6.77
CA ALA A 141 15.21 -4.28 6.41
C ALA A 141 16.16 -4.21 7.61
N ARG A 142 15.73 -3.54 8.69
CA ARG A 142 16.56 -3.38 9.90
C ARG A 142 16.44 -4.54 10.88
N PHE A 143 15.26 -5.11 11.03
CA PHE A 143 14.97 -6.08 12.09
C PHE A 143 14.49 -7.42 11.57
N GLY A 144 13.99 -7.48 10.35
CA GLY A 144 13.55 -8.69 9.66
C GLY A 144 12.26 -9.31 10.21
N MET A 145 11.64 -10.08 9.37
CA MET A 145 10.51 -10.95 9.68
C MET A 145 10.73 -12.30 9.00
N ARG A 146 10.26 -13.38 9.63
CA ARG A 146 10.39 -14.74 9.10
C ARG A 146 9.80 -14.83 7.69
N SER A 147 10.43 -15.64 6.83
CA SER A 147 10.04 -15.79 5.42
C SER A 147 8.63 -16.35 5.22
N ASN A 148 8.03 -17.00 6.23
CA ASN A 148 6.63 -17.44 6.18
C ASN A 148 5.61 -16.30 6.40
N MET A 149 6.07 -15.09 6.75
CA MET A 149 5.26 -13.90 7.03
C MET A 149 4.17 -14.10 8.09
N MET A 150 4.32 -15.11 8.96
CA MET A 150 3.43 -15.37 10.09
C MET A 150 3.77 -14.43 11.25
N PHE A 151 2.76 -13.73 11.77
CA PHE A 151 2.89 -12.82 12.90
C PHE A 151 2.70 -13.59 14.23
N TYR A 152 3.81 -13.93 14.88
CA TYR A 152 3.81 -14.65 16.15
C TYR A 152 3.80 -13.69 17.35
N GLN A 153 3.44 -14.19 18.53
CA GLN A 153 3.54 -13.42 19.79
C GLN A 153 4.98 -12.89 20.01
N SER A 154 5.98 -13.65 19.59
CA SER A 154 7.39 -13.22 19.66
C SER A 154 7.67 -11.90 18.93
N GLU A 155 6.88 -11.52 17.91
CA GLU A 155 7.04 -10.25 17.21
C GLU A 155 6.72 -9.05 18.12
N TYR A 156 5.73 -9.17 19.01
CA TYR A 156 5.48 -8.16 20.04
C TYR A 156 6.60 -8.08 21.07
N ASN A 157 7.21 -9.20 21.42
CA ASN A 157 8.17 -9.30 22.50
C ASN A 157 9.58 -8.82 22.11
N ARG A 158 9.79 -8.36 20.87
CA ARG A 158 11.09 -7.90 20.36
C ARG A 158 11.52 -6.53 20.86
N GLY A 159 10.69 -5.84 21.63
CA GLY A 159 10.96 -4.50 22.16
C GLY A 159 11.23 -3.48 21.05
N ALA A 160 12.32 -2.72 21.16
CA ALA A 160 12.68 -1.69 20.18
C ALA A 160 13.06 -2.24 18.78
N ARG A 161 13.36 -3.54 18.68
CA ARG A 161 13.73 -4.23 17.42
C ARG A 161 12.53 -4.87 16.74
N ASN A 162 11.33 -4.42 17.04
CA ASN A 162 10.10 -4.95 16.45
C ASN A 162 9.86 -4.42 15.02
N VAL A 163 8.93 -5.09 14.34
CA VAL A 163 8.47 -4.73 12.99
C VAL A 163 6.99 -4.29 12.98
N LEU A 164 6.48 -3.80 14.11
CA LEU A 164 5.04 -3.55 14.27
C LEU A 164 4.53 -2.46 13.34
N LYS A 165 5.31 -1.40 13.09
CA LYS A 165 4.90 -0.31 12.21
C LYS A 165 4.90 -0.75 10.75
N TRP A 166 5.94 -1.48 10.34
CA TRP A 166 5.97 -2.11 9.02
C TRP A 166 4.81 -3.09 8.83
N ALA A 167 4.55 -3.96 9.81
CA ALA A 167 3.51 -4.97 9.72
C ALA A 167 2.11 -4.34 9.55
N LYS A 168 1.81 -3.23 10.22
CA LYS A 168 0.56 -2.47 10.00
C LYS A 168 0.46 -1.92 8.58
N MET A 169 1.55 -1.41 8.01
CA MET A 169 1.58 -0.94 6.62
C MET A 169 1.44 -2.08 5.60
N ALA A 170 2.07 -3.23 5.87
CA ALA A 170 2.13 -4.38 4.99
C ALA A 170 0.97 -5.38 5.18
N TRP A 171 0.12 -5.23 6.19
CA TRP A 171 -0.95 -6.19 6.48
C TRP A 171 -1.89 -6.33 5.29
N TRP A 172 -2.02 -7.55 4.78
CA TRP A 172 -2.67 -7.84 3.51
C TRP A 172 -4.10 -7.30 3.40
N SER A 173 -4.88 -7.44 4.49
CA SER A 173 -6.29 -7.06 4.53
C SER A 173 -6.55 -5.59 4.81
N ASN A 174 -5.51 -4.77 5.06
CA ASN A 174 -5.68 -3.34 5.22
C ASN A 174 -6.10 -2.70 3.89
N LYS A 175 -7.36 -2.31 3.82
CA LYS A 175 -8.01 -1.72 2.65
C LYS A 175 -8.06 -0.21 2.70
N ARG A 176 -7.94 0.37 3.90
CA ARG A 176 -8.14 1.81 4.14
C ARG A 176 -7.02 2.38 5.00
N VAL A 177 -6.62 3.60 4.68
CA VAL A 177 -5.65 4.38 5.44
C VAL A 177 -6.08 5.85 5.46
N GLY A 178 -5.95 6.49 6.60
CA GLY A 178 -6.11 7.93 6.78
C GLY A 178 -5.02 8.45 7.68
N CYS A 179 -4.42 9.58 7.34
CA CYS A 179 -3.24 10.11 8.01
C CYS A 179 -3.38 11.58 8.34
N SER A 180 -2.53 12.05 9.24
CA SER A 180 -2.38 13.47 9.58
C SER A 180 -0.94 13.81 9.89
N ILE A 181 -0.58 15.06 9.71
CA ILE A 181 0.68 15.65 10.13
C ILE A 181 0.40 16.97 10.87
N LYS A 182 1.10 17.22 11.97
CA LYS A 182 1.00 18.46 12.73
C LYS A 182 2.37 18.96 13.16
N HIS A 183 2.60 20.26 12.97
CA HIS A 183 3.73 20.99 13.55
C HIS A 183 3.41 21.35 15.00
N CYS A 184 4.28 20.95 15.92
CA CYS A 184 4.11 21.12 17.37
C CYS A 184 5.18 22.06 17.97
N GLY A 185 5.52 23.14 17.26
CA GLY A 185 6.55 24.09 17.70
C GLY A 185 7.97 23.61 17.40
N SER A 186 8.52 22.71 18.22
CA SER A 186 9.88 22.19 18.06
C SER A 186 9.98 20.85 17.32
N PHE A 187 8.86 20.24 16.92
CA PHE A 187 8.82 18.93 16.27
C PHE A 187 7.56 18.76 15.42
N TYR A 188 7.53 17.71 14.59
CA TYR A 188 6.33 17.28 13.88
C TYR A 188 5.86 15.94 14.41
N LEU A 189 4.54 15.76 14.39
CA LEU A 189 3.89 14.45 14.54
C LEU A 189 3.30 14.02 13.21
N VAL A 190 3.53 12.76 12.86
CA VAL A 190 2.87 12.08 11.73
C VAL A 190 2.12 10.89 12.27
N SER A 191 0.83 10.79 12.00
CA SER A 191 -0.03 9.69 12.44
C SER A 191 -0.77 9.10 11.24
N CYS A 192 -0.82 7.77 11.16
CA CYS A 192 -1.66 7.05 10.21
C CYS A 192 -2.49 6.00 10.93
N MET A 193 -3.75 5.89 10.51
CA MET A 193 -4.75 4.93 11.00
C MET A 193 -5.08 3.93 9.89
N TYR A 194 -5.07 2.65 10.25
CA TYR A 194 -5.29 1.53 9.32
C TYR A 194 -6.55 0.76 9.66
N SER A 195 -7.33 0.36 8.66
CA SER A 195 -8.51 -0.46 8.83
C SER A 195 -8.48 -1.68 7.87
N PRO A 196 -8.71 -2.88 8.40
CA PRO A 196 -9.03 -3.31 9.77
C PRO A 196 -7.88 -3.24 10.78
N GLY A 197 -6.62 -3.01 10.36
CA GLY A 197 -5.49 -2.70 11.21
C GLY A 197 -4.42 -3.79 11.31
N GLY A 198 -4.79 -5.06 11.47
CA GLY A 198 -3.85 -6.17 11.54
C GLY A 198 -3.22 -6.40 12.91
N LEU A 199 -2.01 -6.97 12.92
CA LEU A 199 -1.25 -7.39 14.11
C LEU A 199 -1.96 -8.48 14.92
N ASN A 200 -2.69 -9.36 14.25
CA ASN A 200 -3.33 -10.50 14.90
C ASN A 200 -2.34 -11.65 15.03
N VAL A 201 -2.07 -12.05 16.27
CA VAL A 201 -1.15 -13.18 16.56
C VAL A 201 -1.65 -14.45 15.89
N ASN A 202 -0.71 -15.23 15.34
CA ASN A 202 -0.94 -16.44 14.57
C ASN A 202 -1.74 -16.23 13.26
N GLN A 203 -1.71 -14.99 12.73
CA GLN A 203 -2.16 -14.69 11.39
C GLN A 203 -1.00 -14.21 10.51
N TYR A 204 -1.15 -14.34 9.20
CA TYR A 204 -0.14 -13.84 8.26
C TYR A 204 -0.22 -12.32 8.12
N VAL A 205 0.93 -11.64 8.08
CA VAL A 205 1.00 -10.25 7.57
C VAL A 205 0.54 -10.24 6.11
N TYR A 206 0.95 -11.25 5.35
CA TYR A 206 0.38 -11.65 4.07
C TYR A 206 0.70 -13.12 3.79
N ARG A 207 -0.16 -13.83 3.06
CA ARG A 207 0.09 -15.21 2.66
C ARG A 207 1.12 -15.26 1.54
N VAL A 208 2.15 -16.09 1.73
CA VAL A 208 3.21 -16.28 0.75
C VAL A 208 2.76 -17.27 -0.32
N ALA A 209 2.61 -16.81 -1.55
CA ALA A 209 2.40 -17.60 -2.75
C ALA A 209 2.63 -16.72 -3.98
N ALA A 210 2.39 -17.24 -5.19
CA ALA A 210 2.54 -16.47 -6.42
C ALA A 210 1.77 -15.15 -6.38
N VAL A 211 2.37 -14.09 -6.92
CA VAL A 211 1.80 -12.73 -6.94
C VAL A 211 0.35 -12.77 -7.41
N CYS A 212 -0.54 -12.17 -6.62
CA CYS A 212 -1.96 -12.05 -6.94
C CYS A 212 -2.73 -13.39 -7.10
N SER A 213 -2.16 -14.53 -6.70
CA SER A 213 -2.81 -15.84 -6.89
C SER A 213 -4.17 -15.94 -6.18
N ASP A 214 -4.39 -15.15 -5.11
CA ASP A 214 -5.63 -15.11 -4.34
C ASP A 214 -6.45 -13.84 -4.59
N CYS A 215 -6.02 -12.95 -5.49
CA CYS A 215 -6.84 -11.81 -5.87
C CYS A 215 -8.16 -12.27 -6.49
N PRO A 216 -9.29 -11.58 -6.22
CA PRO A 216 -10.49 -11.80 -7.00
C PRO A 216 -10.17 -11.70 -8.49
N ARG A 217 -10.81 -12.55 -9.30
CA ARG A 217 -10.53 -12.65 -10.74
C ARG A 217 -10.56 -11.28 -11.41
N GLY A 218 -9.49 -10.95 -12.15
CA GLY A 218 -9.35 -9.70 -12.87
C GLY A 218 -9.02 -8.49 -11.99
N GLN A 219 -8.82 -8.64 -10.69
CA GLN A 219 -8.56 -7.53 -9.78
C GLN A 219 -7.08 -7.27 -9.46
N CYS A 220 -6.16 -8.12 -9.90
CA CYS A 220 -4.73 -7.85 -9.82
C CYS A 220 -4.38 -6.65 -10.71
N ASP A 221 -3.76 -5.62 -10.15
CA ASP A 221 -3.30 -4.45 -10.91
C ASP A 221 -1.82 -4.59 -11.34
N GLY A 222 -1.34 -3.66 -12.17
CA GLY A 222 0.06 -3.66 -12.64
C GLY A 222 1.11 -3.45 -11.54
N GLN A 223 0.70 -3.21 -10.29
CA GLN A 223 1.58 -3.02 -9.14
C GLN A 223 1.54 -4.19 -8.14
N ALA A 224 1.04 -5.34 -8.54
CA ALA A 224 0.88 -6.54 -7.71
C ALA A 224 -0.10 -6.36 -6.54
N LEU A 225 -1.05 -5.44 -6.66
CA LEU A 225 -2.08 -5.18 -5.66
C LEU A 225 -3.46 -5.60 -6.17
N CYS A 226 -4.29 -6.11 -5.26
CA CYS A 226 -5.66 -6.49 -5.56
C CYS A 226 -6.60 -5.29 -5.37
N ARG A 227 -7.37 -4.95 -6.40
CA ARG A 227 -8.43 -3.93 -6.30
C ARG A 227 -9.69 -4.53 -5.67
N TRP A 228 -10.55 -3.66 -5.12
CA TRP A 228 -11.77 -4.05 -4.38
C TRP A 228 -12.79 -2.91 -4.37
#